data_d37d06de2add052dcde0425d85353b54
#
_entry.id   d37d06de2add052dcde0425d85353b54
#
_cell.length_a   1.000
_cell.length_b   1.000
_cell.length_c   1.000
_cell.angle_alpha   90.00
_cell.angle_beta   90.00
_cell.angle_gamma   90.00
#
_symmetry.space_group_name_H-M   'P 1'
#
loop_
_entity.id
_entity.type
_entity.pdbx_description
1 polymer ?
#
loop_
_entity_poly.entity_id
_entity_poly.type
_entity_poly.pdbx_seq_one_letter_code
_entity_poly.pdbx_strand_id
1 'polypeptide(L)'
;MKKILILLLFVSFNAIGAGTSSSTDDSTQTADQIIKLYELAEKHIDNQSYDKSLKLLKKLTKREDLGTKRADIYNLLGFSYRKLENPDLDKSFAAYMMAIELDPSHLGAHEYLGELYLMRDQKDKALIILEKLDQLAGSNTDEYMELRIAIDEYQS
;
A
#
# COMPACT_ATOMS: atom_id res chain seq x y z
N MET A 1 -15.12 -9.47 -3.84
CA MET A 1 -13.97 -10.05 -4.58
C MET A 1 -14.25 -9.97 -6.07
N LYS A 2 -13.92 -8.87 -6.73
CA LYS A 2 -14.07 -8.71 -8.19
C LYS A 2 -12.74 -9.04 -8.85
N LYS A 3 -12.73 -10.14 -9.64
CA LYS A 3 -11.59 -10.52 -10.47
C LYS A 3 -11.51 -9.55 -11.64
N ILE A 4 -10.47 -8.73 -11.69
CA ILE A 4 -10.15 -7.93 -12.86
C ILE A 4 -9.43 -8.82 -13.87
N LEU A 5 -10.09 -9.09 -14.97
CA LEU A 5 -9.56 -9.84 -16.11
C LEU A 5 -8.70 -8.89 -16.96
N ILE A 6 -7.38 -9.00 -16.86
CA ILE A 6 -6.46 -8.26 -17.72
C ILE A 6 -6.27 -9.04 -19.02
N LEU A 7 -6.77 -8.45 -20.10
CA LEU A 7 -6.60 -8.96 -21.47
C LEU A 7 -5.19 -8.61 -21.97
N LEU A 8 -4.34 -9.61 -22.11
CA LEU A 8 -3.00 -9.48 -22.70
C LEU A 8 -3.12 -9.40 -24.25
N LEU A 9 -2.85 -8.23 -24.78
CA LEU A 9 -2.61 -8.05 -26.22
C LEU A 9 -1.13 -8.27 -26.51
N PHE A 10 -0.81 -9.41 -27.15
CA PHE A 10 0.51 -9.68 -27.73
C PHE A 10 0.65 -8.87 -29.02
N VAL A 11 1.53 -7.88 -29.02
CA VAL A 11 2.03 -7.26 -30.25
C VAL A 11 3.45 -7.77 -30.47
N SER A 12 3.60 -8.64 -31.45
CA SER A 12 4.91 -9.07 -31.93
C SER A 12 5.51 -7.96 -32.80
N PHE A 13 6.59 -7.34 -32.35
CA PHE A 13 7.38 -6.43 -33.16
C PHE A 13 8.76 -7.04 -33.44
N ASN A 14 8.96 -7.49 -34.65
CA ASN A 14 10.28 -7.84 -35.18
C ASN A 14 10.95 -6.56 -35.70
N ALA A 15 12.05 -6.13 -35.12
CA ALA A 15 12.94 -5.16 -35.71
C ALA A 15 14.39 -5.61 -35.56
N ILE A 16 15.01 -5.86 -36.69
CA ILE A 16 16.46 -6.04 -36.91
C ILE A 16 17.12 -4.66 -36.88
N GLY A 17 18.25 -4.52 -36.19
CA GLY A 17 19.14 -3.39 -36.45
C GLY A 17 19.98 -2.92 -35.28
N ALA A 18 21.22 -3.40 -35.23
CA ALA A 18 22.49 -2.76 -34.84
C ALA A 18 22.50 -1.70 -33.69
N GLY A 19 23.10 -2.09 -32.61
CA GLY A 19 24.14 -1.40 -31.86
C GLY A 19 23.95 0.07 -31.48
N THR A 20 23.52 0.30 -30.23
CA THR A 20 24.11 1.32 -29.34
C THR A 20 23.83 0.97 -27.89
N SER A 21 24.89 1.00 -27.10
CA SER A 21 25.04 0.70 -25.66
C SER A 21 23.94 1.19 -24.73
N SER A 22 23.19 0.30 -24.04
CA SER A 22 23.27 -0.04 -22.60
C SER A 22 23.16 1.09 -21.56
N SER A 23 22.06 1.88 -21.55
CA SER A 23 21.64 2.58 -20.33
C SER A 23 20.15 2.39 -20.01
N THR A 24 19.36 1.86 -20.93
CA THR A 24 17.93 1.57 -20.76
C THR A 24 17.67 0.20 -20.13
N ASP A 25 18.63 -0.73 -20.20
CA ASP A 25 18.45 -2.11 -19.75
C ASP A 25 18.51 -2.22 -18.22
N ASP A 26 19.37 -1.44 -17.58
CA ASP A 26 19.56 -1.48 -16.11
C ASP A 26 18.38 -0.85 -15.36
N SER A 27 17.83 0.27 -15.86
CA SER A 27 16.68 0.93 -15.22
C SER A 27 15.37 0.13 -15.37
N THR A 28 15.18 -0.55 -16.50
CA THR A 28 14.01 -1.42 -16.72
C THR A 28 14.09 -2.66 -15.84
N GLN A 29 15.28 -3.26 -15.71
CA GLN A 29 15.51 -4.43 -14.87
C GLN A 29 15.31 -4.11 -13.38
N THR A 30 15.68 -2.91 -12.93
CA THR A 30 15.45 -2.45 -11.55
C THR A 30 13.96 -2.20 -11.26
N ALA A 31 13.22 -1.60 -12.20
CA ALA A 31 11.78 -1.39 -12.09
C ALA A 31 11.02 -2.72 -11.99
N ASP A 32 11.34 -3.69 -12.86
CA ASP A 32 10.76 -5.04 -12.82
C ASP A 32 11.03 -5.77 -11.49
N GLN A 33 12.20 -5.58 -10.92
CA GLN A 33 12.53 -6.15 -9.61
C GLN A 33 11.71 -5.53 -8.48
N ILE A 34 11.45 -4.22 -8.52
CA ILE A 34 10.61 -3.52 -7.54
C ILE A 34 9.19 -4.07 -7.62
N ILE A 35 8.62 -4.15 -8.83
CA ILE A 35 7.28 -4.69 -9.06
C ILE A 35 7.16 -6.11 -8.50
N LYS A 36 8.09 -7.01 -8.85
CA LYS A 36 8.08 -8.40 -8.37
C LYS A 36 8.17 -8.51 -6.84
N LEU A 37 8.99 -7.68 -6.20
CA LEU A 37 9.10 -7.68 -4.74
C LEU A 37 7.85 -7.13 -4.07
N TYR A 38 7.23 -6.14 -4.68
CA TYR A 38 5.97 -5.55 -4.23
C TYR A 38 4.83 -6.58 -4.32
N GLU A 39 4.61 -7.17 -5.51
CA GLU A 39 3.61 -8.22 -5.72
C GLU A 39 3.80 -9.42 -4.79
N LEU A 40 5.06 -9.80 -4.52
CA LEU A 40 5.35 -10.88 -3.58
C LEU A 40 5.01 -10.48 -2.14
N ALA A 41 5.19 -9.22 -1.77
CA ALA A 41 4.78 -8.72 -0.46
C ALA A 41 3.26 -8.72 -0.31
N GLU A 42 2.51 -8.29 -1.34
CA GLU A 42 1.04 -8.37 -1.39
C GLU A 42 0.56 -9.82 -1.25
N LYS A 43 1.14 -10.74 -2.02
CA LYS A 43 0.83 -12.17 -1.91
C LYS A 43 1.07 -12.73 -0.50
N HIS A 44 2.09 -12.25 0.20
CA HIS A 44 2.31 -12.64 1.59
C HIS A 44 1.26 -12.05 2.53
N ILE A 45 0.73 -10.85 2.26
CA ILE A 45 -0.39 -10.25 3.00
C ILE A 45 -1.65 -11.08 2.79
N ASP A 46 -2.00 -11.43 1.54
CA ASP A 46 -3.16 -12.27 1.20
C ASP A 46 -3.13 -13.63 1.91
N ASN A 47 -1.92 -14.18 2.08
CA ASN A 47 -1.70 -15.43 2.81
C ASN A 47 -1.48 -15.23 4.33
N GLN A 48 -1.76 -14.03 4.87
CA GLN A 48 -1.59 -13.67 6.28
C GLN A 48 -0.17 -13.90 6.83
N SER A 49 0.82 -13.94 5.93
CA SER A 49 2.24 -14.12 6.26
C SER A 49 2.94 -12.76 6.46
N TYR A 50 2.44 -11.97 7.41
CA TYR A 50 2.84 -10.56 7.59
C TYR A 50 4.33 -10.36 7.89
N ASP A 51 4.96 -11.29 8.61
CA ASP A 51 6.41 -11.27 8.84
C ASP A 51 7.22 -11.36 7.54
N LYS A 52 6.77 -12.17 6.58
CA LYS A 52 7.42 -12.30 5.27
C LYS A 52 7.21 -11.04 4.44
N SER A 53 6.00 -10.51 4.42
CA SER A 53 5.69 -9.23 3.79
C SER A 53 6.58 -8.11 4.34
N LEU A 54 6.69 -7.98 5.67
CA LEU A 54 7.54 -6.99 6.33
C LEU A 54 9.00 -7.06 5.88
N LYS A 55 9.57 -8.26 5.71
CA LYS A 55 10.94 -8.42 5.22
C LYS A 55 11.14 -7.83 3.83
N LEU A 56 10.19 -8.06 2.93
CA LEU A 56 10.22 -7.54 1.56
C LEU A 56 9.99 -6.03 1.53
N LEU A 57 8.97 -5.55 2.22
CA LEU A 57 8.64 -4.12 2.27
C LEU A 57 9.77 -3.30 2.88
N LYS A 58 10.39 -3.76 3.98
CA LYS A 58 11.60 -3.13 4.55
C LYS A 58 12.79 -3.11 3.61
N LYS A 59 12.93 -4.11 2.73
CA LYS A 59 13.95 -4.10 1.68
C LYS A 59 13.64 -3.03 0.64
N LEU A 60 12.36 -2.92 0.25
CA LEU A 60 11.89 -1.91 -0.70
C LEU A 60 12.08 -0.49 -0.15
N THR A 61 11.72 -0.21 1.11
CA THR A 61 11.85 1.17 1.66
C THR A 61 13.27 1.73 1.66
N LYS A 62 14.31 0.88 1.51
CA LYS A 62 15.71 1.30 1.40
C LYS A 62 16.11 1.76 0.00
N ARG A 63 15.24 1.59 -1.00
CA ARG A 63 15.51 1.99 -2.38
C ARG A 63 15.09 3.43 -2.61
N GLU A 64 15.81 4.11 -3.49
CA GLU A 64 15.51 5.51 -3.86
C GLU A 64 14.62 5.61 -5.10
N ASP A 65 14.60 4.57 -5.92
CA ASP A 65 13.98 4.49 -7.25
C ASP A 65 12.51 4.00 -7.24
N LEU A 66 11.79 4.16 -6.14
CA LEU A 66 10.42 3.64 -5.98
C LEU A 66 9.33 4.45 -6.69
N GLY A 67 9.61 5.71 -7.04
CA GLY A 67 8.63 6.59 -7.68
C GLY A 67 7.31 6.67 -6.89
N THR A 68 6.20 6.61 -7.60
CA THR A 68 4.83 6.67 -7.04
C THR A 68 4.49 5.48 -6.14
N LYS A 69 5.17 4.34 -6.28
CA LYS A 69 4.96 3.16 -5.44
C LYS A 69 5.42 3.33 -4.00
N ARG A 70 6.15 4.39 -3.69
CA ARG A 70 6.69 4.61 -2.34
C ARG A 70 5.57 4.71 -1.29
N ALA A 71 4.50 5.44 -1.58
CA ALA A 71 3.35 5.58 -0.67
C ALA A 71 2.65 4.24 -0.43
N ASP A 72 2.36 3.48 -1.51
CA ASP A 72 1.77 2.14 -1.42
C ASP A 72 2.61 1.20 -0.54
N ILE A 73 3.95 1.23 -0.71
CA ILE A 73 4.86 0.38 0.07
C ILE A 73 4.80 0.73 1.56
N TYR A 74 4.74 2.01 1.92
CA TYR A 74 4.60 2.41 3.32
C TYR A 74 3.21 2.08 3.87
N ASN A 75 2.14 2.18 3.07
CA ASN A 75 0.82 1.74 3.45
C ASN A 75 0.79 0.24 3.79
N LEU A 76 1.32 -0.62 2.91
CA LEU A 76 1.42 -2.07 3.16
C LEU A 76 2.35 -2.41 4.33
N LEU A 77 3.40 -1.62 4.55
CA LEU A 77 4.28 -1.77 5.70
C LEU A 77 3.53 -1.52 7.02
N GLY A 78 2.73 -0.45 7.06
CA GLY A 78 1.85 -0.14 8.19
C GLY A 78 0.82 -1.23 8.44
N PHE A 79 0.14 -1.69 7.39
CA PHE A 79 -0.80 -2.79 7.46
C PHE A 79 -0.17 -4.06 8.01
N SER A 80 1.01 -4.44 7.49
CA SER A 80 1.70 -5.65 7.94
C SER A 80 2.10 -5.56 9.42
N TYR A 81 2.58 -4.40 9.92
CA TYR A 81 2.85 -4.21 11.35
C TYR A 81 1.60 -4.33 12.22
N ARG A 82 0.46 -3.81 11.74
CA ARG A 82 -0.81 -3.85 12.47
C ARG A 82 -1.38 -5.26 12.57
N LYS A 83 -1.16 -6.09 11.55
CA LYS A 83 -1.71 -7.45 11.44
C LYS A 83 -0.80 -8.56 11.98
N LEU A 84 0.36 -8.24 12.57
CA LEU A 84 1.17 -9.22 13.26
C LEU A 84 0.40 -9.90 14.39
N GLU A 85 0.78 -11.10 14.77
CA GLU A 85 0.25 -11.77 15.98
C GLU A 85 0.41 -10.89 17.24
N ASN A 86 1.53 -10.17 17.34
CA ASN A 86 1.76 -9.11 18.32
C ASN A 86 1.90 -7.78 17.56
N PRO A 87 0.84 -6.99 17.39
CA PRO A 87 0.84 -5.78 16.58
C PRO A 87 1.83 -4.73 17.09
N ASP A 88 2.62 -4.16 16.19
CA ASP A 88 3.47 -3.00 16.48
C ASP A 88 2.76 -1.72 16.00
N LEU A 89 1.85 -1.22 16.85
CA LEU A 89 0.98 -0.10 16.48
C LEU A 89 1.77 1.21 16.29
N ASP A 90 2.94 1.37 16.91
CA ASP A 90 3.76 2.57 16.74
C ASP A 90 4.47 2.57 15.39
N LYS A 91 5.03 1.43 14.97
CA LYS A 91 5.59 1.31 13.62
C LYS A 91 4.53 1.36 12.55
N SER A 92 3.34 0.79 12.81
CA SER A 92 2.19 0.91 11.91
C SER A 92 1.80 2.37 11.70
N PHE A 93 1.66 3.13 12.79
CA PHE A 93 1.34 4.56 12.76
C PHE A 93 2.38 5.35 11.95
N ALA A 94 3.67 5.16 12.25
CA ALA A 94 4.75 5.85 11.54
C ALA A 94 4.72 5.54 10.02
N ALA A 95 4.42 4.30 9.65
CA ALA A 95 4.35 3.91 8.25
C ALA A 95 3.15 4.54 7.53
N TYR A 96 1.95 4.55 8.13
CA TYR A 96 0.80 5.23 7.54
C TYR A 96 1.00 6.75 7.42
N MET A 97 1.60 7.38 8.42
CA MET A 97 1.95 8.80 8.35
C MET A 97 2.92 9.10 7.21
N MET A 98 3.92 8.22 6.99
CA MET A 98 4.84 8.35 5.86
C MET A 98 4.14 8.17 4.51
N ALA A 99 3.19 7.22 4.41
CA ALA A 99 2.40 7.04 3.19
C ALA A 99 1.59 8.31 2.86
N ILE A 100 0.93 8.92 3.87
CA ILE A 100 0.14 10.14 3.73
C ILE A 100 1.03 11.37 3.44
N GLU A 101 2.25 11.42 3.99
CA GLU A 101 3.22 12.48 3.67
C GLU A 101 3.66 12.41 2.20
N LEU A 102 3.86 11.20 1.68
CA LEU A 102 4.25 10.96 0.29
C LEU A 102 3.10 11.15 -0.70
N ASP A 103 1.90 10.74 -0.31
CA ASP A 103 0.66 10.94 -1.07
C ASP A 103 -0.48 11.33 -0.11
N PRO A 104 -0.76 12.65 0.03
CA PRO A 104 -1.84 13.13 0.90
C PRO A 104 -3.24 12.68 0.49
N SER A 105 -3.41 12.13 -0.72
CA SER A 105 -4.67 11.62 -1.24
C SER A 105 -4.79 10.08 -1.18
N HIS A 106 -3.84 9.40 -0.57
CA HIS A 106 -3.80 7.94 -0.49
C HIS A 106 -4.92 7.39 0.41
N LEU A 107 -6.06 7.02 -0.18
CA LEU A 107 -7.28 6.64 0.56
C LEU A 107 -7.03 5.47 1.52
N GLY A 108 -6.38 4.38 1.07
CA GLY A 108 -6.11 3.23 1.92
C GLY A 108 -5.20 3.54 3.11
N ALA A 109 -4.28 4.52 3.01
CA ALA A 109 -3.46 4.93 4.15
C ALA A 109 -4.29 5.71 5.19
N HIS A 110 -5.23 6.54 4.75
CA HIS A 110 -6.18 7.21 5.64
C HIS A 110 -7.11 6.20 6.30
N GLU A 111 -7.74 5.30 5.56
CA GLU A 111 -8.60 4.24 6.09
C GLU A 111 -7.89 3.44 7.19
N TYR A 112 -6.72 2.89 6.89
CA TYR A 112 -5.98 2.06 7.85
C TYR A 112 -5.44 2.85 9.05
N LEU A 113 -5.16 4.14 8.89
CA LEU A 113 -4.85 5.03 10.01
C LEU A 113 -6.09 5.22 10.92
N GLY A 114 -7.29 5.34 10.33
CA GLY A 114 -8.55 5.41 11.06
C GLY A 114 -8.80 4.16 11.89
N GLU A 115 -8.64 2.97 11.29
CA GLU A 115 -8.74 1.69 12.02
C GLU A 115 -7.68 1.57 13.13
N LEU A 116 -6.45 2.05 12.87
CA LEU A 116 -5.39 2.06 13.87
C LEU A 116 -5.77 2.94 15.08
N TYR A 117 -6.44 4.08 14.85
CA TYR A 117 -6.93 4.91 15.93
C TYR A 117 -8.00 4.20 16.78
N LEU A 118 -8.88 3.40 16.17
CA LEU A 118 -9.82 2.55 16.93
C LEU A 118 -9.08 1.52 17.80
N MET A 119 -8.05 0.88 17.27
CA MET A 119 -7.21 -0.05 18.05
C MET A 119 -6.47 0.62 19.22
N ARG A 120 -6.36 1.94 19.22
CA ARG A 120 -5.76 2.76 20.29
C ARG A 120 -6.80 3.43 21.18
N ASP A 121 -8.06 3.04 21.11
CA ASP A 121 -9.18 3.66 21.83
C ASP A 121 -9.33 5.17 21.55
N GLN A 122 -9.04 5.60 20.31
CA GLN A 122 -9.06 7.00 19.89
C GLN A 122 -10.15 7.23 18.81
N LYS A 123 -11.39 6.86 19.13
CA LYS A 123 -12.55 6.95 18.21
C LYS A 123 -12.72 8.35 17.60
N ASP A 124 -12.48 9.40 18.39
CA ASP A 124 -12.62 10.78 17.89
C ASP A 124 -11.66 11.06 16.72
N LYS A 125 -10.45 10.51 16.77
CA LYS A 125 -9.48 10.64 15.68
C LYS A 125 -9.89 9.81 14.46
N ALA A 126 -10.47 8.64 14.65
CA ALA A 126 -11.00 7.83 13.55
C ALA A 126 -12.14 8.58 12.82
N LEU A 127 -13.02 9.29 13.54
CA LEU A 127 -14.05 10.13 12.94
C LEU A 127 -13.47 11.29 12.12
N ILE A 128 -12.37 11.91 12.57
CA ILE A 128 -11.67 12.96 11.80
C ILE A 128 -11.10 12.38 10.49
N ILE A 129 -10.57 11.15 10.54
CA ILE A 129 -10.07 10.48 9.33
C ILE A 129 -11.22 10.13 8.39
N LEU A 130 -12.35 9.69 8.91
CA LEU A 130 -13.55 9.41 8.10
C LEU A 130 -14.03 10.66 7.34
N GLU A 131 -14.09 11.81 8.02
CA GLU A 131 -14.37 13.11 7.37
C GLU A 131 -13.34 13.46 6.31
N LYS A 132 -12.06 13.17 6.57
CA LYS A 132 -10.99 13.38 5.59
C LYS A 132 -11.17 12.54 4.33
N LEU A 133 -11.57 11.27 4.46
CA LEU A 133 -11.87 10.40 3.31
C LEU A 133 -13.04 10.93 2.49
N ASP A 134 -14.11 11.41 3.15
CA ASP A 134 -15.25 12.03 2.46
C ASP A 134 -14.83 13.27 1.64
N GLN A 135 -13.96 14.11 2.21
CA GLN A 135 -13.42 15.28 1.52
C GLN A 135 -12.52 14.92 0.33
N LEU A 136 -11.77 13.83 0.40
CA LEU A 136 -10.83 13.40 -0.64
C LEU A 136 -11.53 12.76 -1.84
N ALA A 137 -12.52 11.90 -1.60
CA ALA A 137 -13.09 11.05 -2.63
C ALA A 137 -14.61 10.82 -2.50
N GLY A 138 -15.23 11.37 -1.48
CA GLY A 138 -16.67 11.19 -1.19
C GLY A 138 -16.98 9.92 -0.40
N SER A 139 -18.20 9.89 0.13
CA SER A 139 -18.66 8.84 1.05
C SER A 139 -19.06 7.50 0.38
N ASN A 140 -18.85 7.37 -0.94
CA ASN A 140 -19.19 6.16 -1.71
C ASN A 140 -17.97 5.31 -2.06
N THR A 141 -16.77 5.63 -1.54
CA THR A 141 -15.57 4.83 -1.74
C THR A 141 -15.54 3.65 -0.79
N ASP A 142 -14.86 2.58 -1.19
CA ASP A 142 -14.73 1.37 -0.38
C ASP A 142 -14.02 1.72 0.95
N GLU A 143 -12.96 2.55 0.92
CA GLU A 143 -12.20 2.95 2.10
C GLU A 143 -13.02 3.77 3.11
N TYR A 144 -13.89 4.67 2.62
CA TYR A 144 -14.81 5.39 3.50
C TYR A 144 -15.80 4.43 4.16
N MET A 145 -16.39 3.54 3.37
CA MET A 145 -17.42 2.60 3.86
C MET A 145 -16.83 1.60 4.85
N GLU A 146 -15.61 1.10 4.61
CA GLU A 146 -14.93 0.15 5.50
C GLU A 146 -14.58 0.82 6.85
N LEU A 147 -14.02 2.03 6.83
CA LEU A 147 -13.74 2.76 8.07
C LEU A 147 -15.04 3.11 8.83
N ARG A 148 -16.11 3.52 8.13
CA ARG A 148 -17.37 3.81 8.76
C ARG A 148 -17.93 2.59 9.47
N ILE A 149 -17.93 1.42 8.82
CA ILE A 149 -18.35 0.15 9.42
C ILE A 149 -17.52 -0.15 10.67
N ALA A 150 -16.18 0.00 10.58
CA ALA A 150 -15.31 -0.23 11.72
C ALA A 150 -15.62 0.72 12.91
N ILE A 151 -15.97 1.97 12.63
CA ILE A 151 -16.37 2.96 13.67
C ILE A 151 -17.73 2.60 14.29
N ASP A 152 -18.69 2.15 13.48
CA ASP A 152 -20.03 1.77 13.93
C ASP A 152 -19.99 0.49 14.79
N GLU A 153 -19.12 -0.45 14.46
CA GLU A 153 -18.92 -1.70 15.19
C GLU A 153 -18.00 -1.54 16.43
N TYR A 154 -17.28 -0.42 16.52
CA TYR A 154 -16.35 -0.19 17.63
C TYR A 154 -17.08 -0.07 18.98
N GLN A 155 -16.78 -0.99 19.87
CA GLN A 155 -17.24 -0.99 21.27
C GLN A 155 -16.08 -0.53 22.17
N SER A 156 -16.30 0.57 22.85
CA SER A 156 -15.35 1.11 23.86
C SER A 156 -15.38 0.31 25.16
#